data_e406e673981c0c3c5f31fe7e69c5e231
#
_entry.id   e406e673981c0c3c5f31fe7e69c5e231
#
_cell.length_a   1.000
_cell.length_b   1.000
_cell.length_c   1.000
_cell.angle_alpha   90.00
_cell.angle_beta   90.00
_cell.angle_gamma   90.00
#
_symmetry.space_group_name_H-M   'P 1'
#
loop_
_entity.id
_entity.type
_entity.pdbx_description
1 polymer ?
#
loop_
_entity_poly.entity_id
_entity_poly.type
_entity_poly.pdbx_seq_one_letter_code
_entity_poly.pdbx_strand_id
1 'polypeptide(L)'
;MSVVKELIRTEADGGISFGDYELAAKAKKSDFEHRGDLYKVKTFKEITKLERNGMFVYESVPGTAVTDLNVFDEGMTFKVEGPEDAQITVEMEAETEYKVLLDGVNVGHMTTNLGGKLSFSVEPVSYTHL
;
A
#
# COMPACT_ATOMS: atom_id res chain seq x y z
N MET A 1 -16.83 -3.68 5.37
CA MET A 1 -16.12 -3.31 4.15
C MET A 1 -15.08 -2.29 4.46
N SER A 2 -14.01 -2.42 3.78
CA SER A 2 -12.82 -1.73 4.20
C SER A 2 -12.34 -0.66 3.25
N VAL A 3 -13.20 -0.19 2.33
CA VAL A 3 -12.82 0.96 1.53
C VAL A 3 -12.76 2.19 2.42
N VAL A 4 -11.85 3.09 2.09
CA VAL A 4 -11.65 4.33 2.85
C VAL A 4 -12.41 5.43 2.14
N LYS A 5 -13.59 5.77 2.65
CA LYS A 5 -14.49 6.73 1.98
C LYS A 5 -13.87 8.11 1.84
N GLU A 6 -13.08 8.52 2.80
CA GLU A 6 -12.38 9.81 2.75
C GLU A 6 -11.07 9.74 1.95
N LEU A 7 -10.80 8.62 1.30
CA LEU A 7 -9.66 8.28 0.46
C LEU A 7 -8.37 8.01 1.25
N ILE A 8 -8.16 8.69 2.37
CA ILE A 8 -6.98 8.50 3.20
C ILE A 8 -7.29 8.98 4.61
N ARG A 9 -6.81 8.26 5.62
CA ARG A 9 -6.98 8.65 7.03
C ARG A 9 -5.85 8.10 7.89
N THR A 10 -5.63 8.73 9.05
CA THR A 10 -4.68 8.28 10.05
C THR A 10 -5.37 7.32 11.01
N GLU A 11 -4.70 6.22 11.36
CA GLU A 11 -5.23 5.26 12.33
C GLU A 11 -4.68 5.56 13.73
N ALA A 12 -5.35 5.02 14.75
CA ALA A 12 -5.01 5.29 16.14
C ALA A 12 -3.60 4.82 16.52
N ASP A 13 -3.09 3.78 15.87
CA ASP A 13 -1.76 3.24 16.16
C ASP A 13 -0.64 3.97 15.40
N GLY A 14 -0.98 5.01 14.65
CA GLY A 14 -0.02 5.79 13.87
C GLY A 14 0.15 5.32 12.44
N GLY A 15 -0.56 4.27 12.03
CA GLY A 15 -0.56 3.82 10.65
C GLY A 15 -1.49 4.68 9.78
N ILE A 16 -1.52 4.38 8.49
CA ILE A 16 -2.33 5.12 7.53
C ILE A 16 -3.17 4.14 6.72
N SER A 17 -4.43 4.50 6.48
CA SER A 17 -5.33 3.70 5.65
C SER A 17 -5.76 4.52 4.46
N PHE A 18 -5.88 3.88 3.29
CA PHE A 18 -6.19 4.61 2.06
C PHE A 18 -6.78 3.68 1.00
N GLY A 19 -7.43 4.30 0.01
CA GLY A 19 -7.91 3.60 -1.17
C GLY A 19 -9.38 3.28 -1.14
N ASP A 20 -10.03 3.46 -2.30
CA ASP A 20 -11.44 3.10 -2.51
C ASP A 20 -11.60 2.51 -3.90
N TYR A 21 -11.53 1.19 -3.99
CA TYR A 21 -11.61 0.46 -5.26
C TYR A 21 -13.04 0.36 -5.79
N GLU A 22 -14.02 0.81 -5.03
CA GLU A 22 -15.41 0.80 -5.49
C GLU A 22 -15.77 1.97 -6.38
N LEU A 23 -14.90 2.99 -6.44
CA LEU A 23 -15.15 4.15 -7.27
C LEU A 23 -15.01 3.82 -8.76
N ALA A 24 -15.99 4.24 -9.55
CA ALA A 24 -15.95 4.03 -11.00
C ALA A 24 -14.99 4.98 -11.68
N ALA A 25 -14.81 6.18 -11.13
CA ALA A 25 -13.96 7.22 -11.68
C ALA A 25 -12.85 7.57 -10.71
N LYS A 26 -11.69 7.94 -11.26
CA LYS A 26 -10.50 8.26 -10.50
C LYS A 26 -10.74 9.43 -9.54
N ALA A 27 -10.36 9.26 -8.29
CA ALA A 27 -10.41 10.29 -7.26
C ALA A 27 -9.01 10.51 -6.71
N LYS A 28 -8.72 11.73 -6.31
CA LYS A 28 -7.40 12.10 -5.78
C LYS A 28 -7.58 12.96 -4.54
N LYS A 29 -6.65 12.82 -3.60
CA LYS A 29 -6.54 13.71 -2.46
C LYS A 29 -5.07 13.98 -2.22
N SER A 30 -4.70 15.27 -2.17
CA SER A 30 -3.31 15.70 -2.02
C SER A 30 -3.12 16.41 -0.68
N ASP A 31 -1.85 16.56 -0.30
CA ASP A 31 -1.46 17.34 0.86
C ASP A 31 -2.09 16.84 2.17
N PHE A 32 -2.24 15.54 2.29
CA PHE A 32 -2.71 14.92 3.52
C PHE A 32 -1.52 14.82 4.48
N GLU A 33 -1.54 15.59 5.55
CA GLU A 33 -0.44 15.60 6.52
C GLU A 33 -0.54 14.44 7.48
N HIS A 34 0.59 13.71 7.64
CA HIS A 34 0.68 12.60 8.57
C HIS A 34 2.14 12.51 9.05
N ARG A 35 2.35 12.74 10.34
CA ARG A 35 3.68 12.67 10.97
C ARG A 35 4.71 13.57 10.28
N GLY A 36 4.28 14.76 9.86
CA GLY A 36 5.17 15.73 9.23
C GLY A 36 5.39 15.52 7.74
N ASP A 37 4.84 14.47 7.16
CA ASP A 37 4.94 14.21 5.72
C ASP A 37 3.63 14.54 5.03
N LEU A 38 3.72 14.87 3.74
CA LEU A 38 2.53 15.15 2.91
C LEU A 38 2.28 13.98 1.97
N TYR A 39 1.09 13.40 2.08
CA TYR A 39 0.69 12.24 1.29
C TYR A 39 -0.29 12.63 0.20
N LYS A 40 -0.23 11.89 -0.91
CA LYS A 40 -1.19 12.02 -1.99
C LYS A 40 -1.67 10.63 -2.37
N VAL A 41 -2.99 10.46 -2.49
CA VAL A 41 -3.59 9.21 -2.92
C VAL A 41 -4.35 9.44 -4.22
N LYS A 42 -4.27 8.45 -5.10
CA LYS A 42 -5.08 8.36 -6.31
C LYS A 42 -5.69 6.96 -6.31
N THR A 43 -7.01 6.86 -6.42
CA THR A 43 -7.67 5.58 -6.28
C THR A 43 -8.97 5.51 -7.06
N PHE A 44 -9.24 4.37 -7.64
CA PHE A 44 -10.53 3.96 -8.19
C PHE A 44 -10.42 2.47 -8.55
N LYS A 45 -11.41 1.93 -9.28
CA LYS A 45 -11.46 0.49 -9.53
C LYS A 45 -10.24 -0.08 -10.24
N GLU A 46 -9.50 0.72 -11.01
CA GLU A 46 -8.40 0.22 -11.83
C GLU A 46 -7.02 0.34 -11.18
N ILE A 47 -6.87 1.27 -10.22
CA ILE A 47 -5.58 1.48 -9.58
C ILE A 47 -5.74 2.18 -8.25
N THR A 48 -4.86 1.86 -7.30
CA THR A 48 -4.68 2.64 -6.07
C THR A 48 -3.20 2.94 -5.96
N LYS A 49 -2.86 4.22 -5.75
CA LYS A 49 -1.47 4.67 -5.65
C LYS A 49 -1.31 5.66 -4.52
N LEU A 50 -0.25 5.50 -3.75
CA LEU A 50 0.09 6.40 -2.64
C LEU A 50 1.48 6.96 -2.85
N GLU A 51 1.62 8.29 -2.65
CA GLU A 51 2.90 8.98 -2.66
C GLU A 51 3.10 9.71 -1.34
N ARG A 52 4.35 9.81 -0.91
CA ARG A 52 4.74 10.57 0.28
C ARG A 52 5.80 11.58 -0.15
N ASN A 53 5.50 12.87 0.08
CA ASN A 53 6.38 13.97 -0.33
C ASN A 53 6.77 13.87 -1.80
N GLY A 54 5.82 13.47 -2.64
CA GLY A 54 6.02 13.32 -4.08
C GLY A 54 6.74 12.05 -4.50
N MET A 55 7.05 11.15 -3.55
CA MET A 55 7.78 9.92 -3.87
C MET A 55 6.87 8.71 -3.73
N PHE A 56 7.08 7.72 -4.58
CA PHE A 56 6.30 6.49 -4.63
C PHE A 56 6.36 5.74 -3.30
N VAL A 57 5.20 5.26 -2.83
CA VAL A 57 5.11 4.40 -1.65
C VAL A 57 4.45 3.07 -1.99
N TYR A 58 3.29 3.10 -2.66
CA TYR A 58 2.47 1.93 -2.89
C TYR A 58 1.68 2.09 -4.18
N GLU A 59 1.50 0.97 -4.90
CA GLU A 59 0.62 0.93 -6.06
C GLU A 59 0.01 -0.46 -6.18
N SER A 60 -1.27 -0.51 -6.54
CA SER A 60 -1.93 -1.78 -6.83
C SER A 60 -2.70 -1.71 -8.14
N VAL A 61 -2.74 -2.82 -8.85
CA VAL A 61 -3.53 -3.00 -10.08
C VAL A 61 -4.21 -4.37 -9.97
N PRO A 62 -5.53 -4.44 -9.99
CA PRO A 62 -6.50 -3.33 -9.97
C PRO A 62 -6.50 -2.60 -8.63
N GLY A 63 -7.41 -1.64 -8.46
CA GLY A 63 -7.51 -0.85 -7.24
C GLY A 63 -7.79 -1.69 -6.01
N THR A 64 -7.29 -1.23 -4.89
CA THR A 64 -7.45 -1.88 -3.58
C THR A 64 -7.72 -0.84 -2.51
N ALA A 65 -8.08 -1.31 -1.33
CA ALA A 65 -8.06 -0.50 -0.12
C ALA A 65 -7.00 -1.08 0.81
N VAL A 66 -6.21 -0.21 1.41
CA VAL A 66 -5.14 -0.60 2.32
C VAL A 66 -5.49 -0.11 3.71
N THR A 67 -5.45 -1.02 4.67
CA THR A 67 -5.74 -0.70 6.05
C THR A 67 -4.46 -0.78 6.86
N ASP A 68 -4.21 0.30 7.58
CA ASP A 68 -3.18 0.35 8.62
C ASP A 68 -1.77 0.05 8.09
N LEU A 69 -1.36 0.81 7.07
CA LEU A 69 0.01 0.73 6.57
C LEU A 69 0.95 1.33 7.61
N ASN A 70 1.88 0.51 8.09
CA ASN A 70 2.92 0.92 9.01
C ASN A 70 4.28 0.65 8.37
N VAL A 71 5.15 1.64 8.38
CA VAL A 71 6.50 1.54 7.79
C VAL A 71 7.51 1.60 8.93
N PHE A 72 8.41 0.62 8.95
CA PHE A 72 9.49 0.51 9.95
C PHE A 72 10.83 0.68 9.25
N ASP A 73 11.90 0.78 10.03
CA ASP A 73 13.25 0.83 9.47
C ASP A 73 13.57 -0.41 8.65
N GLU A 74 13.01 -1.56 9.02
CA GLU A 74 13.36 -2.85 8.41
C GLU A 74 12.24 -3.47 7.59
N GLY A 75 11.14 -2.76 7.36
CA GLY A 75 10.04 -3.31 6.57
C GLY A 75 8.75 -2.55 6.69
N MET A 76 7.66 -3.21 6.35
CA MET A 76 6.33 -2.62 6.47
C MET A 76 5.27 -3.69 6.64
N THR A 77 4.13 -3.30 7.22
CA THR A 77 2.97 -4.18 7.36
C THR A 77 1.73 -3.43 6.89
N PHE A 78 0.80 -4.16 6.27
CA PHE A 78 -0.47 -3.58 5.85
C PHE A 78 -1.46 -4.68 5.49
N LYS A 79 -2.75 -4.35 5.54
CA LYS A 79 -3.81 -5.23 5.10
C LYS A 79 -4.39 -4.71 3.80
N VAL A 80 -4.59 -5.60 2.83
CA VAL A 80 -5.12 -5.26 1.50
C VAL A 80 -6.48 -5.91 1.32
N GLU A 81 -7.43 -5.14 0.82
CA GLU A 81 -8.72 -5.65 0.37
C GLU A 81 -8.99 -5.16 -1.05
N GLY A 82 -9.60 -6.01 -1.86
CA GLY A 82 -9.95 -5.66 -3.22
C GLY A 82 -10.97 -6.63 -3.80
N PRO A 83 -11.42 -6.38 -5.03
CA PRO A 83 -12.45 -7.21 -5.66
C PRO A 83 -11.89 -8.50 -6.25
N GLU A 84 -10.59 -8.59 -6.43
CA GLU A 84 -9.91 -9.72 -7.05
C GLU A 84 -8.44 -9.69 -6.68
N ASP A 85 -7.68 -10.68 -7.15
CA ASP A 85 -6.23 -10.70 -6.94
C ASP A 85 -5.61 -9.43 -7.50
N ALA A 86 -4.61 -8.92 -6.82
CA ALA A 86 -3.97 -7.67 -7.22
C ALA A 86 -2.45 -7.79 -7.23
N GLN A 87 -1.84 -7.08 -8.16
CA GLN A 87 -0.40 -6.91 -8.21
C GLN A 87 -0.03 -5.69 -7.37
N ILE A 88 0.79 -5.90 -6.37
CA ILE A 88 1.20 -4.83 -5.45
C ILE A 88 2.66 -4.47 -5.72
N THR A 89 2.94 -3.18 -5.75
CA THR A 89 4.32 -2.67 -5.82
C THR A 89 4.52 -1.69 -4.67
N VAL A 90 5.59 -1.89 -3.91
CA VAL A 90 5.96 -0.98 -2.82
C VAL A 90 7.40 -0.53 -3.02
N GLU A 91 7.76 0.60 -2.43
CA GLU A 91 9.14 1.08 -2.46
C GLU A 91 9.73 1.05 -1.06
N MET A 92 10.90 0.44 -0.97
CA MET A 92 11.65 0.30 0.27
C MET A 92 13.12 0.61 -0.03
N GLU A 93 14.04 0.17 0.78
CA GLU A 93 15.45 0.42 0.56
C GLU A 93 15.94 -0.32 -0.69
N ALA A 94 16.77 0.33 -1.50
CA ALA A 94 17.22 -0.23 -2.78
C ALA A 94 18.15 -1.43 -2.57
N GLU A 95 18.04 -2.41 -3.49
CA GLU A 95 18.93 -3.57 -3.57
C GLU A 95 19.04 -4.32 -2.23
N THR A 96 17.92 -4.42 -1.51
CA THR A 96 17.86 -5.04 -0.20
C THR A 96 16.93 -6.25 -0.25
N GLU A 97 17.32 -7.32 0.41
CA GLU A 97 16.51 -8.53 0.50
C GLU A 97 15.51 -8.41 1.66
N TYR A 98 14.25 -8.74 1.38
CA TYR A 98 13.19 -8.74 2.39
C TYR A 98 12.52 -10.11 2.45
N LYS A 99 12.19 -10.53 3.66
CA LYS A 99 11.36 -11.71 3.86
C LYS A 99 9.91 -11.29 3.65
N VAL A 100 9.17 -12.06 2.84
CA VAL A 100 7.79 -11.74 2.49
C VAL A 100 6.86 -12.73 3.19
N LEU A 101 5.97 -12.20 4.02
CA LEU A 101 4.94 -13.00 4.68
C LEU A 101 3.56 -12.53 4.21
N LEU A 102 2.76 -13.47 3.69
CA LEU A 102 1.38 -13.21 3.32
C LEU A 102 0.48 -14.02 4.24
N ASP A 103 -0.38 -13.35 4.99
CA ASP A 103 -1.25 -13.97 6.01
C ASP A 103 -0.44 -14.82 6.99
N GLY A 104 0.74 -14.32 7.37
CA GLY A 104 1.62 -15.01 8.30
C GLY A 104 2.43 -16.15 7.72
N VAL A 105 2.25 -16.45 6.43
CA VAL A 105 2.98 -17.53 5.77
C VAL A 105 4.19 -16.97 5.04
N ASN A 106 5.36 -17.50 5.34
CA ASN A 106 6.60 -17.10 4.67
C ASN A 106 6.57 -17.64 3.23
N VAL A 107 6.49 -16.76 2.25
CA VAL A 107 6.46 -17.12 0.83
C VAL A 107 7.81 -16.94 0.15
N GLY A 108 8.84 -16.60 0.91
CA GLY A 108 10.21 -16.50 0.42
C GLY A 108 10.82 -15.12 0.65
N HIS A 109 11.98 -14.94 0.06
CA HIS A 109 12.70 -13.67 0.10
C HIS A 109 12.66 -13.03 -1.27
N MET A 110 12.54 -11.70 -1.30
CA MET A 110 12.55 -10.94 -2.54
C MET A 110 13.49 -9.77 -2.36
N THR A 111 14.21 -9.42 -3.42
CA THR A 111 15.18 -8.33 -3.38
C THR A 111 14.63 -7.16 -4.17
N THR A 112 14.69 -5.96 -3.57
CA THR A 112 14.26 -4.74 -4.26
C THR A 112 15.20 -4.44 -5.42
N ASN A 113 14.69 -3.70 -6.42
CA ASN A 113 15.50 -3.29 -7.55
C ASN A 113 16.33 -2.03 -7.21
N LEU A 114 16.99 -1.45 -8.22
CA LEU A 114 17.81 -0.25 -8.03
C LEU A 114 17.00 0.93 -7.50
N GLY A 115 15.71 1.01 -7.82
CA GLY A 115 14.83 2.06 -7.33
C GLY A 115 14.18 1.74 -6.00
N GLY A 116 14.49 0.60 -5.40
CA GLY A 116 13.89 0.19 -4.14
C GLY A 116 12.52 -0.48 -4.28
N LYS A 117 12.12 -0.85 -5.49
CA LYS A 117 10.77 -1.39 -5.71
C LYS A 117 10.74 -2.90 -5.58
N LEU A 118 9.62 -3.38 -5.03
CA LEU A 118 9.32 -4.79 -4.84
C LEU A 118 7.89 -5.02 -5.28
N SER A 119 7.66 -6.07 -6.09
CA SER A 119 6.31 -6.39 -6.58
C SER A 119 5.94 -7.82 -6.24
N PHE A 120 4.68 -8.01 -5.88
CA PHE A 120 4.14 -9.33 -5.56
C PHE A 120 2.62 -9.32 -5.75
N SER A 121 2.03 -10.52 -5.79
CA SER A 121 0.59 -10.67 -5.95
C SER A 121 -0.05 -11.03 -4.63
N VAL A 122 -1.26 -10.52 -4.39
CA VAL A 122 -2.03 -10.84 -3.19
C VAL A 122 -3.45 -11.24 -3.57
N GLU A 123 -4.05 -12.06 -2.71
CA GLU A 123 -5.47 -12.43 -2.84
C GLU A 123 -6.36 -11.30 -2.33
N PRO A 124 -7.68 -11.36 -2.60
CA PRO A 124 -8.59 -10.24 -2.30
C PRO A 124 -8.57 -9.71 -0.87
N VAL A 125 -8.31 -10.55 0.12
CA VAL A 125 -8.14 -10.08 1.50
C VAL A 125 -6.88 -10.72 2.03
N SER A 126 -5.85 -9.90 2.31
CA SER A 126 -4.58 -10.44 2.79
C SER A 126 -3.88 -9.47 3.71
N TYR A 127 -3.11 -10.01 4.64
CA TYR A 127 -2.23 -9.24 5.51
C TYR A 127 -0.79 -9.45 5.03
N THR A 128 -0.08 -8.37 4.77
CA THR A 128 1.28 -8.40 4.24
C THR A 128 2.27 -7.89 5.28
N HIS A 129 3.36 -8.61 5.43
CA HIS A 129 4.48 -8.21 6.27
C HIS A 129 5.77 -8.39 5.47
N LEU A 130 6.53 -7.33 5.33
CA LEU A 130 7.79 -7.33 4.59
C LEU A 130 8.98 -7.07 5.51
#